data_cafe4101a4acda3ec2d515e3c9128d1d
#
_entry.id   cafe4101a4acda3ec2d515e3c9128d1d
#
_cell.length_a   1.000
_cell.length_b   1.000
_cell.length_c   1.000
_cell.angle_alpha   90.00
_cell.angle_beta   90.00
_cell.angle_gamma   90.00
#
_symmetry.space_group_name_H-M   'P 1'
#
loop_
_entity.id
_entity.type
_entity.pdbx_description
1 polymer ?
#
loop_
_entity_poly.entity_id
_entity_poly.type
_entity_poly.pdbx_seq_one_letter_code
_entity_poly.pdbx_strand_id
1 'polypeptide(L)'
;MAKHVCPWWFGYLMASPLRRLTDDPAKILTPHVRAGMTVLEPGPGMGFFTLELGRLVGPSGRVVAVDVQPRMIEGLKRRAARAGLLDRVEARLAAPDSLGVGDLAGAVDFVLAYGVVHEVPAAGPFFIEVSQTLKPGASLLLAEPKSRVNVVEFEGELQAAGRAGLQVRGRLSMGRMRAALLQK
;
A
#
# COMPACT_ATOMS: atom_id res chain seq x y z
N MET A 1 -17.15 -12.05 -7.62
CA MET A 1 -17.68 -10.71 -7.95
C MET A 1 -16.68 -9.69 -7.47
N ALA A 2 -16.21 -8.79 -8.34
CA ALA A 2 -15.31 -7.72 -7.91
C ALA A 2 -16.03 -6.88 -6.84
N LYS A 3 -15.47 -6.79 -5.65
CA LYS A 3 -15.90 -5.84 -4.63
C LYS A 3 -15.72 -4.44 -5.21
N HIS A 4 -16.58 -3.49 -4.86
CA HIS A 4 -16.62 -2.14 -5.40
C HIS A 4 -15.25 -1.45 -5.34
N VAL A 5 -14.57 -1.41 -6.48
CA VAL A 5 -13.35 -0.60 -6.66
C VAL A 5 -13.72 0.88 -6.59
N CYS A 6 -12.97 1.65 -5.84
CA CYS A 6 -13.21 3.08 -5.65
C CYS A 6 -13.22 3.82 -7.01
N PRO A 7 -14.26 4.62 -7.36
CA PRO A 7 -14.29 5.34 -8.62
C PRO A 7 -13.08 6.26 -8.78
N TRP A 8 -12.46 6.28 -9.96
CA TRP A 8 -11.22 7.05 -10.23
C TRP A 8 -11.31 8.55 -9.91
N TRP A 9 -12.49 9.18 -10.09
CA TRP A 9 -12.68 10.60 -9.78
C TRP A 9 -12.59 10.90 -8.27
N PHE A 10 -12.90 9.92 -7.41
CA PHE A 10 -12.71 10.02 -5.96
C PHE A 10 -11.22 10.05 -5.59
N GLY A 11 -10.34 9.54 -6.46
CA GLY A 11 -8.89 9.62 -6.31
C GLY A 11 -8.36 11.05 -6.17
N TYR A 12 -8.99 12.03 -6.83
CA TYR A 12 -8.63 13.46 -6.65
C TYR A 12 -8.93 13.95 -5.23
N LEU A 13 -10.08 13.57 -4.68
CA LEU A 13 -10.44 13.90 -3.29
C LEU A 13 -9.49 13.21 -2.30
N MET A 14 -9.21 11.91 -2.54
CA MET A 14 -8.29 11.12 -1.71
C MET A 14 -6.84 11.59 -1.80
N ALA A 15 -6.46 12.28 -2.87
CA ALA A 15 -5.14 12.90 -3.06
C ALA A 15 -5.08 14.36 -2.58
N SER A 16 -6.18 14.90 -2.03
CA SER A 16 -6.26 16.29 -1.53
C SER A 16 -5.30 16.53 -0.36
N PRO A 17 -4.65 17.72 -0.31
CA PRO A 17 -3.85 18.12 0.85
C PRO A 17 -4.63 18.15 2.17
N LEU A 18 -5.96 18.39 2.12
CA LEU A 18 -6.83 18.40 3.30
C LEU A 18 -6.86 17.03 4.01
N ARG A 19 -6.63 15.93 3.30
CA ARG A 19 -6.53 14.60 3.89
C ARG A 19 -5.37 14.49 4.90
N ARG A 20 -4.33 15.32 4.78
CA ARG A 20 -3.21 15.36 5.75
C ARG A 20 -3.65 15.73 7.16
N LEU A 21 -4.80 16.39 7.32
CA LEU A 21 -5.36 16.69 8.64
C LEU A 21 -5.86 15.44 9.38
N THR A 22 -6.20 14.39 8.64
CA THR A 22 -6.69 13.12 9.19
C THR A 22 -5.68 11.98 9.08
N ASP A 23 -4.92 11.95 8.00
CA ASP A 23 -3.92 10.93 7.69
C ASP A 23 -2.62 11.64 7.30
N ASP A 24 -1.73 11.89 8.25
CA ASP A 24 -0.42 12.49 7.97
C ASP A 24 0.56 11.40 7.46
N PRO A 25 0.90 11.38 6.15
CA PRO A 25 1.76 10.34 5.60
C PRO A 25 3.14 10.30 6.25
N ALA A 26 3.72 11.46 6.59
CA ALA A 26 5.04 11.51 7.21
C ALA A 26 5.03 10.82 8.58
N LYS A 27 4.04 11.13 9.43
CA LYS A 27 3.91 10.49 10.75
C LYS A 27 3.67 8.99 10.67
N ILE A 28 2.89 8.55 9.68
CA ILE A 28 2.58 7.13 9.49
C ILE A 28 3.79 6.36 8.97
N LEU A 29 4.55 6.93 8.04
CA LEU A 29 5.58 6.21 7.29
C LEU A 29 6.98 6.30 7.89
N THR A 30 7.34 7.43 8.52
CA THR A 30 8.69 7.65 9.08
C THR A 30 9.14 6.57 10.08
N PRO A 31 8.26 5.94 10.90
CA PRO A 31 8.68 4.84 11.75
C PRO A 31 9.15 3.59 11.00
N HIS A 32 8.73 3.41 9.74
CA HIS A 32 8.88 2.17 8.99
C HIS A 32 9.81 2.27 7.79
N VAL A 33 9.94 3.45 7.18
CA VAL A 33 10.66 3.65 5.91
C VAL A 33 11.97 4.38 6.11
N ARG A 34 13.04 3.92 5.46
CA ARG A 34 14.39 4.50 5.50
C ARG A 34 14.91 4.71 4.08
N ALA A 35 15.90 5.60 3.94
CA ALA A 35 16.61 5.79 2.68
C ALA A 35 17.24 4.48 2.17
N GLY A 36 17.18 4.27 0.87
CA GLY A 36 17.67 3.07 0.19
C GLY A 36 16.71 1.89 0.14
N MET A 37 15.56 1.94 0.84
CA MET A 37 14.57 0.87 0.83
C MET A 37 13.86 0.72 -0.52
N THR A 38 13.51 -0.52 -0.85
CA THR A 38 12.50 -0.86 -1.85
C THR A 38 11.15 -1.03 -1.14
N VAL A 39 10.18 -0.21 -1.51
CA VAL A 39 8.83 -0.21 -0.93
C VAL A 39 7.81 -0.62 -1.98
N LEU A 40 6.87 -1.50 -1.61
CA LEU A 40 5.71 -1.86 -2.43
C LEU A 40 4.45 -1.19 -1.85
N GLU A 41 3.68 -0.52 -2.72
CA GLU A 41 2.39 0.09 -2.37
C GLU A 41 1.30 -0.41 -3.31
N PRO A 42 0.53 -1.45 -2.93
CA PRO A 42 -0.70 -1.82 -3.61
C PRO A 42 -1.80 -0.78 -3.35
N GLY A 43 -2.55 -0.39 -4.40
CA GLY A 43 -3.64 0.57 -4.28
C GLY A 43 -3.19 2.01 -3.97
N PRO A 44 -2.16 2.57 -4.65
CA PRO A 44 -1.64 3.92 -4.39
C PRO A 44 -2.66 5.02 -4.69
N GLY A 45 -3.71 4.70 -5.45
CA GLY A 45 -4.59 5.69 -6.03
C GLY A 45 -3.79 6.73 -6.84
N MET A 46 -4.05 8.02 -6.60
CA MET A 46 -3.27 9.10 -7.24
C MET A 46 -2.02 9.49 -6.43
N GLY A 47 -1.51 8.63 -5.54
CA GLY A 47 -0.21 8.79 -4.89
C GLY A 47 -0.20 9.69 -3.65
N PHE A 48 -1.22 9.59 -2.78
CA PHE A 48 -1.23 10.34 -1.52
C PHE A 48 -0.07 9.93 -0.60
N PHE A 49 0.13 8.63 -0.41
CA PHE A 49 1.26 8.09 0.35
C PHE A 49 2.51 7.90 -0.52
N THR A 50 2.35 7.54 -1.80
CA THR A 50 3.47 7.28 -2.73
C THR A 50 4.47 8.41 -2.79
N LEU A 51 4.00 9.67 -2.84
CA LEU A 51 4.89 10.83 -2.90
C LEU A 51 5.73 10.98 -1.63
N GLU A 52 5.18 10.66 -0.48
CA GLU A 52 5.93 10.69 0.78
C GLU A 52 6.90 9.51 0.88
N LEU A 53 6.46 8.31 0.47
CA LEU A 53 7.32 7.14 0.32
C LEU A 53 8.52 7.47 -0.57
N GLY A 54 8.29 8.08 -1.74
CA GLY A 54 9.36 8.49 -2.67
C GLY A 54 10.35 9.50 -2.07
N ARG A 55 9.91 10.36 -1.15
CA ARG A 55 10.83 11.25 -0.41
C ARG A 55 11.66 10.48 0.62
N LEU A 56 11.00 9.62 1.40
CA LEU A 56 11.63 8.87 2.50
C LEU A 56 12.65 7.84 2.01
N VAL A 57 12.38 7.15 0.90
CA VAL A 57 13.35 6.19 0.33
C VAL A 57 14.58 6.87 -0.27
N GLY A 58 14.51 8.17 -0.56
CA GLY A 58 15.64 8.92 -1.10
C GLY A 58 16.10 8.47 -2.49
N PRO A 59 17.22 9.01 -3.00
CA PRO A 59 17.66 8.77 -4.37
C PRO A 59 18.17 7.34 -4.63
N SER A 60 18.56 6.60 -3.59
CA SER A 60 19.04 5.22 -3.69
C SER A 60 17.95 4.17 -3.47
N GLY A 61 16.75 4.57 -3.07
CA GLY A 61 15.62 3.69 -2.88
C GLY A 61 14.58 3.80 -4.00
N ARG A 62 13.57 2.95 -3.96
CA ARG A 62 12.47 2.97 -4.93
C ARG A 62 11.13 2.62 -4.31
N VAL A 63 10.05 3.11 -4.90
CA VAL A 63 8.66 2.75 -4.58
C VAL A 63 8.04 2.11 -5.81
N VAL A 64 7.59 0.87 -5.68
CA VAL A 64 6.78 0.20 -6.69
C VAL A 64 5.32 0.35 -6.27
N ALA A 65 4.56 1.14 -7.03
CA ALA A 65 3.18 1.48 -6.77
C ALA A 65 2.28 0.81 -7.81
N VAL A 66 1.34 -0.04 -7.37
CA VAL A 66 0.59 -0.94 -8.24
C VAL A 66 -0.91 -0.70 -8.10
N ASP A 67 -1.60 -0.36 -9.19
CA ASP A 67 -3.05 -0.13 -9.20
C ASP A 67 -3.70 -0.77 -10.43
N VAL A 68 -4.93 -1.23 -10.29
CA VAL A 68 -5.73 -1.83 -11.37
C VAL A 68 -6.37 -0.78 -12.29
N GLN A 69 -6.38 0.49 -11.89
CA GLN A 69 -7.03 1.57 -12.63
C GLN A 69 -6.02 2.41 -13.42
N PRO A 70 -6.06 2.40 -14.79
CA PRO A 70 -5.12 3.18 -15.60
C PRO A 70 -5.12 4.68 -15.26
N ARG A 71 -6.29 5.26 -14.97
CA ARG A 71 -6.42 6.68 -14.62
C ARG A 71 -5.77 7.04 -13.28
N MET A 72 -5.75 6.11 -12.31
CA MET A 72 -5.01 6.29 -11.05
C MET A 72 -3.51 6.34 -11.32
N ILE A 73 -3.00 5.38 -12.12
CA ILE A 73 -1.59 5.33 -12.51
C ILE A 73 -1.16 6.60 -13.26
N GLU A 74 -1.98 7.08 -14.22
CA GLU A 74 -1.70 8.34 -14.91
C GLU A 74 -1.68 9.54 -13.96
N GLY A 75 -2.64 9.60 -13.03
CA GLY A 75 -2.70 10.63 -11.99
C GLY A 75 -1.47 10.61 -11.09
N LEU A 76 -1.07 9.44 -10.65
CA LEU A 76 0.15 9.22 -9.86
C LEU A 76 1.40 9.69 -10.62
N LYS A 77 1.60 9.24 -11.86
CA LYS A 77 2.75 9.64 -12.69
C LYS A 77 2.84 11.15 -12.85
N ARG A 78 1.73 11.84 -13.17
CA ARG A 78 1.71 13.30 -13.27
C ARG A 78 2.11 13.99 -11.96
N ARG A 79 1.64 13.48 -10.81
CA ARG A 79 1.98 14.05 -9.50
C ARG A 79 3.42 13.75 -9.09
N ALA A 80 3.91 12.55 -9.37
CA ALA A 80 5.32 12.19 -9.15
C ALA A 80 6.26 13.07 -9.99
N ALA A 81 5.92 13.31 -11.27
CA ALA A 81 6.67 14.22 -12.14
C ALA A 81 6.75 15.64 -11.56
N ARG A 82 5.61 16.20 -11.15
CA ARG A 82 5.57 17.54 -10.54
C ARG A 82 6.33 17.64 -9.23
N ALA A 83 6.48 16.52 -8.53
CA ALA A 83 7.23 16.44 -7.27
C ALA A 83 8.72 16.11 -7.46
N GLY A 84 9.19 15.87 -8.70
CA GLY A 84 10.57 15.45 -8.99
C GLY A 84 10.91 14.06 -8.46
N LEU A 85 9.95 13.11 -8.50
CA LEU A 85 10.08 11.78 -7.90
C LEU A 85 9.93 10.63 -8.92
N LEU A 86 9.90 10.91 -10.22
CA LEU A 86 9.72 9.88 -11.26
C LEU A 86 10.88 8.86 -11.30
N ASP A 87 12.06 9.27 -10.91
CA ASP A 87 13.25 8.42 -10.80
C ASP A 87 13.16 7.37 -9.67
N ARG A 88 12.25 7.57 -8.72
CA ARG A 88 12.09 6.73 -7.52
C ARG A 88 10.74 6.03 -7.46
N VAL A 89 9.76 6.47 -8.24
CA VAL A 89 8.38 5.95 -8.23
C VAL A 89 8.10 5.21 -9.53
N GLU A 90 8.07 3.89 -9.44
CA GLU A 90 7.68 3.00 -10.52
C GLU A 90 6.19 2.70 -10.40
N ALA A 91 5.37 3.31 -11.26
CA ALA A 91 3.92 3.11 -11.26
C ALA A 91 3.52 2.04 -12.28
N ARG A 92 2.93 0.94 -11.81
CA ARG A 92 2.55 -0.25 -12.59
C ARG A 92 1.04 -0.42 -12.66
N LEU A 93 0.54 -0.84 -13.81
CA LEU A 93 -0.84 -1.29 -13.96
C LEU A 93 -0.90 -2.79 -13.67
N ALA A 94 -1.76 -3.18 -12.72
CA ALA A 94 -1.99 -4.57 -12.33
C ALA A 94 -3.17 -5.18 -13.08
N ALA A 95 -3.21 -6.51 -13.13
CA ALA A 95 -4.43 -7.25 -13.48
C ALA A 95 -5.42 -7.25 -12.28
N PRO A 96 -6.73 -7.47 -12.54
CA PRO A 96 -7.73 -7.45 -11.46
C PRO A 96 -7.53 -8.52 -10.37
N ASP A 97 -6.81 -9.59 -10.67
CA ASP A 97 -6.61 -10.77 -9.84
C ASP A 97 -5.14 -11.01 -9.43
N SER A 98 -4.21 -10.15 -9.86
CA SER A 98 -2.80 -10.26 -9.52
C SER A 98 -2.13 -8.88 -9.46
N LEU A 99 -1.23 -8.68 -8.50
CA LEU A 99 -0.40 -7.49 -8.41
C LEU A 99 0.68 -7.43 -9.51
N GLY A 100 1.04 -8.57 -10.10
CA GLY A 100 2.06 -8.66 -11.13
C GLY A 100 3.47 -8.29 -10.64
N VAL A 101 3.81 -8.66 -9.41
CA VAL A 101 5.04 -8.25 -8.70
C VAL A 101 6.03 -9.41 -8.48
N GLY A 102 5.94 -10.47 -9.28
CA GLY A 102 6.81 -11.65 -9.15
C GLY A 102 8.31 -11.34 -9.32
N ASP A 103 8.65 -10.30 -10.08
CA ASP A 103 10.01 -9.78 -10.23
C ASP A 103 10.60 -9.16 -8.95
N LEU A 104 9.76 -8.90 -7.95
CA LEU A 104 10.17 -8.36 -6.64
C LEU A 104 10.36 -9.43 -5.57
N ALA A 105 10.38 -10.71 -5.93
CA ALA A 105 10.50 -11.81 -4.96
C ALA A 105 11.71 -11.62 -4.03
N GLY A 106 11.44 -11.56 -2.71
CA GLY A 106 12.46 -11.36 -1.68
C GLY A 106 13.25 -10.04 -1.76
N ALA A 107 12.73 -9.03 -2.46
CA ALA A 107 13.43 -7.76 -2.69
C ALA A 107 12.85 -6.55 -1.94
N VAL A 108 11.64 -6.67 -1.37
CA VAL A 108 10.91 -5.57 -0.74
C VAL A 108 11.24 -5.47 0.75
N ASP A 109 11.59 -4.27 1.19
CA ASP A 109 11.91 -3.96 2.59
C ASP A 109 10.68 -3.58 3.41
N PHE A 110 9.66 -3.01 2.76
CA PHE A 110 8.43 -2.58 3.42
C PHE A 110 7.25 -2.58 2.43
N VAL A 111 6.07 -2.98 2.91
CA VAL A 111 4.82 -2.89 2.14
C VAL A 111 3.84 -1.98 2.87
N LEU A 112 3.18 -1.09 2.14
CA LEU A 112 2.06 -0.30 2.62
C LEU A 112 0.77 -0.75 1.93
N ALA A 113 -0.11 -1.44 2.62
CA ALA A 113 -1.47 -1.76 2.18
C ALA A 113 -2.47 -0.88 2.94
N TYR A 114 -2.86 0.27 2.37
CA TYR A 114 -3.67 1.27 3.03
C TYR A 114 -5.02 1.47 2.34
N GLY A 115 -6.06 0.84 2.88
CA GLY A 115 -7.43 0.91 2.35
C GLY A 115 -7.60 0.18 1.01
N VAL A 116 -6.97 -0.97 0.84
CA VAL A 116 -6.94 -1.70 -0.44
C VAL A 116 -7.43 -3.14 -0.33
N VAL A 117 -7.23 -3.83 0.81
CA VAL A 117 -7.53 -5.27 0.88
C VAL A 117 -9.02 -5.55 0.78
N HIS A 118 -9.87 -4.65 1.27
CA HIS A 118 -11.32 -4.78 1.13
C HIS A 118 -11.82 -4.64 -0.33
N GLU A 119 -11.00 -4.11 -1.24
CA GLU A 119 -11.33 -3.96 -2.68
C GLU A 119 -10.86 -5.14 -3.53
N VAL A 120 -9.88 -5.94 -3.05
CA VAL A 120 -9.39 -7.08 -3.83
C VAL A 120 -10.40 -8.23 -3.88
N PRO A 121 -10.40 -9.04 -4.94
CA PRO A 121 -11.32 -10.18 -5.07
C PRO A 121 -11.19 -11.19 -3.93
N ALA A 122 -9.95 -11.47 -3.50
CA ALA A 122 -9.65 -12.41 -2.42
C ALA A 122 -8.38 -11.99 -1.66
N ALA A 123 -8.48 -11.87 -0.33
CA ALA A 123 -7.35 -11.48 0.53
C ALA A 123 -6.21 -12.53 0.54
N GLY A 124 -6.52 -13.81 0.44
CA GLY A 124 -5.53 -14.88 0.47
C GLY A 124 -4.47 -14.77 -0.64
N PRO A 125 -4.85 -14.81 -1.94
CA PRO A 125 -3.93 -14.59 -3.05
C PRO A 125 -3.15 -13.28 -2.94
N PHE A 126 -3.79 -12.18 -2.56
CA PHE A 126 -3.14 -10.89 -2.33
C PHE A 126 -2.00 -10.99 -1.31
N PHE A 127 -2.25 -11.58 -0.14
CA PHE A 127 -1.21 -11.72 0.89
C PHE A 127 -0.12 -12.71 0.51
N ILE A 128 -0.40 -13.73 -0.30
CA ILE A 128 0.61 -14.64 -0.85
C ILE A 128 1.57 -13.85 -1.75
N GLU A 129 1.08 -13.09 -2.72
CA GLU A 129 1.91 -12.26 -3.59
C GLU A 129 2.74 -11.26 -2.76
N VAL A 130 2.11 -10.53 -1.83
CA VAL A 130 2.79 -9.57 -0.94
C VAL A 130 3.89 -10.26 -0.13
N SER A 131 3.58 -11.40 0.51
CA SER A 131 4.55 -12.14 1.31
C SER A 131 5.75 -12.61 0.47
N GLN A 132 5.53 -13.06 -0.76
CA GLN A 132 6.61 -13.48 -1.66
C GLN A 132 7.58 -12.35 -1.98
N THR A 133 7.11 -11.08 -2.09
CA THR A 133 7.97 -9.94 -2.37
C THR A 133 8.84 -9.54 -1.19
N LEU A 134 8.36 -9.72 0.04
CA LEU A 134 9.05 -9.27 1.25
C LEU A 134 10.35 -10.05 1.50
N LYS A 135 11.39 -9.34 1.91
CA LYS A 135 12.60 -9.92 2.50
C LYS A 135 12.26 -10.61 3.82
N PRO A 136 13.04 -11.63 4.26
CA PRO A 136 12.93 -12.15 5.62
C PRO A 136 13.06 -11.02 6.66
N GLY A 137 12.11 -10.97 7.61
CA GLY A 137 12.07 -9.94 8.64
C GLY A 137 11.49 -8.58 8.20
N ALA A 138 11.19 -8.40 6.92
CA ALA A 138 10.56 -7.18 6.40
C ALA A 138 9.09 -7.07 6.84
N SER A 139 8.54 -5.85 6.82
CA SER A 139 7.25 -5.56 7.42
C SER A 139 6.20 -5.10 6.39
N LEU A 140 4.94 -5.39 6.71
CA LEU A 140 3.74 -4.87 6.05
C LEU A 140 2.94 -4.03 7.05
N LEU A 141 2.64 -2.78 6.73
CA LEU A 141 1.61 -2.00 7.41
C LEU A 141 0.29 -2.21 6.67
N LEU A 142 -0.63 -2.94 7.31
CA LEU A 142 -2.01 -3.12 6.87
C LEU A 142 -2.90 -2.11 7.59
N ALA A 143 -3.67 -1.32 6.85
CA ALA A 143 -4.63 -0.38 7.41
C ALA A 143 -5.90 -0.33 6.58
N GLU A 144 -7.06 -0.59 7.20
CA GLU A 144 -8.38 -0.64 6.56
C GLU A 144 -9.37 0.35 7.18
N PRO A 145 -10.22 1.04 6.40
CA PRO A 145 -11.18 2.00 6.92
C PRO A 145 -12.23 1.33 7.79
N LYS A 146 -12.42 1.81 9.03
CA LYS A 146 -13.45 1.31 9.96
C LYS A 146 -14.88 1.41 9.40
N SER A 147 -15.10 2.32 8.44
CA SER A 147 -16.37 2.49 7.74
C SER A 147 -16.63 1.45 6.65
N ARG A 148 -15.61 0.70 6.23
CA ARG A 148 -15.69 -0.31 5.17
C ARG A 148 -15.45 -1.73 5.67
N VAL A 149 -14.57 -1.86 6.66
CA VAL A 149 -14.14 -3.15 7.21
C VAL A 149 -14.47 -3.17 8.71
N ASN A 150 -15.34 -4.08 9.14
CA ASN A 150 -15.65 -4.27 10.56
C ASN A 150 -14.54 -5.09 11.26
N VAL A 151 -14.70 -5.36 12.56
CA VAL A 151 -13.69 -6.10 13.35
C VAL A 151 -13.50 -7.52 12.84
N VAL A 152 -14.60 -8.21 12.55
CA VAL A 152 -14.58 -9.63 12.12
C VAL A 152 -13.92 -9.78 10.77
N GLU A 153 -14.22 -8.86 9.84
CA GLU A 153 -13.60 -8.82 8.50
C GLU A 153 -12.09 -8.56 8.61
N PHE A 154 -11.68 -7.60 9.43
CA PHE A 154 -10.27 -7.30 9.65
C PHE A 154 -9.51 -8.47 10.26
N GLU A 155 -10.12 -9.18 11.24
CA GLU A 155 -9.54 -10.43 11.77
C GLU A 155 -9.41 -11.50 10.69
N GLY A 156 -10.38 -11.61 9.79
CA GLY A 156 -10.32 -12.51 8.63
C GLY A 156 -9.15 -12.19 7.69
N GLU A 157 -8.89 -10.88 7.45
CA GLU A 157 -7.72 -10.43 6.67
C GLU A 157 -6.41 -10.79 7.38
N LEU A 158 -6.31 -10.56 8.70
CA LEU A 158 -5.12 -10.95 9.48
C LEU A 158 -4.88 -12.46 9.47
N GLN A 159 -5.94 -13.27 9.54
CA GLN A 159 -5.83 -14.72 9.40
C GLN A 159 -5.36 -15.13 8.00
N ALA A 160 -5.85 -14.46 6.94
CA ALA A 160 -5.40 -14.71 5.58
C ALA A 160 -3.91 -14.35 5.42
N ALA A 161 -3.46 -13.23 5.99
CA ALA A 161 -2.07 -12.85 6.04
C ALA A 161 -1.21 -13.87 6.81
N GLY A 162 -1.71 -14.38 7.94
CA GLY A 162 -1.04 -15.44 8.72
C GLY A 162 -0.83 -16.73 7.92
N ARG A 163 -1.84 -17.15 7.14
CA ARG A 163 -1.71 -18.31 6.23
C ARG A 163 -0.70 -18.09 5.11
N ALA A 164 -0.43 -16.82 4.74
CA ALA A 164 0.60 -16.44 3.79
C ALA A 164 2.00 -16.27 4.43
N GLY A 165 2.16 -16.59 5.72
CA GLY A 165 3.44 -16.50 6.44
C GLY A 165 3.74 -15.15 7.07
N LEU A 166 2.76 -14.24 7.17
CA LEU A 166 2.90 -12.92 7.79
C LEU A 166 2.41 -12.96 9.24
N GLN A 167 3.27 -12.63 10.20
CA GLN A 167 2.93 -12.64 11.63
C GLN A 167 2.56 -11.24 12.12
N VAL A 168 1.46 -11.09 12.84
CA VAL A 168 1.08 -9.83 13.49
C VAL A 168 2.07 -9.50 14.60
N ARG A 169 2.76 -8.36 14.49
CA ARG A 169 3.67 -7.83 15.51
C ARG A 169 3.02 -6.84 16.45
N GLY A 170 1.97 -6.15 15.97
CA GLY A 170 1.23 -5.21 16.80
C GLY A 170 0.00 -4.65 16.09
N ARG A 171 -0.96 -4.23 16.89
CA ARG A 171 -2.12 -3.46 16.43
C ARG A 171 -1.85 -1.98 16.67
N LEU A 172 -2.16 -1.15 15.69
CA LEU A 172 -1.87 0.28 15.75
C LEU A 172 -3.15 1.09 15.91
N SER A 173 -3.09 2.12 16.75
CA SER A 173 -4.19 3.08 16.88
C SER A 173 -4.04 4.17 15.81
N MET A 174 -4.85 4.07 14.75
CA MET A 174 -4.77 4.98 13.60
C MET A 174 -6.15 5.63 13.31
N GLY A 175 -6.70 6.33 14.30
CA GLY A 175 -7.93 7.11 14.13
C GLY A 175 -9.08 6.32 13.49
N ARG A 176 -9.40 6.65 12.23
CA ARG A 176 -10.49 6.01 11.46
C ARG A 176 -10.10 4.68 10.80
N MET A 177 -8.86 4.25 10.95
CA MET A 177 -8.37 2.99 10.38
C MET A 177 -8.30 1.89 11.44
N ARG A 178 -8.52 0.64 11.03
CA ARG A 178 -8.05 -0.56 11.72
C ARG A 178 -6.69 -0.86 11.16
N ALA A 179 -5.67 -0.97 12.00
CA ALA A 179 -4.33 -1.13 11.51
C ALA A 179 -3.52 -2.17 12.30
N ALA A 180 -2.65 -2.87 11.61
CA ALA A 180 -1.71 -3.81 12.18
C ALA A 180 -0.38 -3.76 11.42
N LEU A 181 0.71 -3.94 12.16
CA LEU A 181 2.04 -4.20 11.61
C LEU A 181 2.25 -5.70 11.58
N LEU A 182 2.54 -6.21 10.40
CA LEU A 182 2.85 -7.62 10.18
C LEU A 182 4.30 -7.76 9.73
N GLN A 183 4.90 -8.94 9.94
CA GLN A 183 6.29 -9.24 9.57
C GLN A 183 6.36 -10.62 8.92
N LYS A 184 7.20 -10.75 7.91
CA LYS A 184 7.58 -12.03 7.28
C LYS A 184 8.60 -12.78 8.11
#